data_1bc7f60b62db6322932e5ccc34699692
#
_entry.id   1bc7f60b62db6322932e5ccc34699692
#
_cell.length_a   1.000
_cell.length_b   1.000
_cell.length_c   1.000
_cell.angle_alpha   90.00
_cell.angle_beta   90.00
_cell.angle_gamma   90.00
#
_symmetry.space_group_name_H-M   'P 1'
#
loop_
_entity.id
_entity.type
_entity.pdbx_description
1 polymer ?
#
loop_
_entity_poly.entity_id
_entity_poly.type
_entity_poly.pdbx_seq_one_letter_code
_entity_poly.pdbx_strand_id
1 'polypeptide(L)'
;MTLRYKKKDQHGSTYIGCPLLVALIATLFFSIPCVSIAGGLYLNEFGTPSMGVAGAGANAVASDASTSFHNPAGMTRIKGNELMGTAGLLNATVEFDPDSDTPISGGDGGNAGGLAPIIGGFYVHSLSDKWKVGANLITISAAVLDYGDDWTGRYLSTEVSMLSMTFYPSVAYQVNDWLSLGGGPQIMYADLDMEAKAPPPNGDGKVKIDGDDVAYGFGLGALVELSERTRFGLVYQSEIEPEFDGDTKISGPGIEAGTDTKITLAQFVKISGYHELNDRWALLGTVGW
;
A
#
# COMPACT_ATOMS: atom_id res chain seq x y z
N MET A 1 7.34 -46.35 57.12
CA MET A 1 7.21 -46.68 55.70
C MET A 1 7.25 -45.36 54.93
N THR A 2 8.45 -44.95 54.48
CA THR A 2 8.72 -43.60 53.98
C THR A 2 8.85 -43.70 52.46
N LEU A 3 7.86 -43.18 51.70
CA LEU A 3 7.90 -43.12 50.26
C LEU A 3 8.73 -41.91 49.81
N ARG A 4 9.89 -42.19 49.20
CA ARG A 4 10.70 -41.16 48.47
C ARG A 4 10.13 -40.95 47.09
N TYR A 5 9.68 -39.70 46.81
CA TYR A 5 9.31 -39.23 45.50
C TYR A 5 10.58 -38.85 44.70
N LYS A 6 10.83 -39.54 43.61
CA LYS A 6 11.95 -39.27 42.70
C LYS A 6 11.56 -38.19 41.73
N LYS A 7 12.17 -36.97 41.86
CA LYS A 7 12.03 -35.86 40.95
C LYS A 7 12.68 -36.23 39.62
N LYS A 8 11.92 -36.16 38.55
CA LYS A 8 12.36 -36.43 37.18
C LYS A 8 13.01 -35.13 36.66
N ASP A 9 14.30 -35.21 36.32
CA ASP A 9 15.03 -34.07 35.73
C ASP A 9 14.48 -33.75 34.37
N GLN A 10 14.03 -32.47 34.20
CA GLN A 10 13.68 -31.93 32.89
C GLN A 10 14.97 -31.53 32.16
N HIS A 11 15.21 -32.12 31.00
CA HIS A 11 16.26 -31.71 30.09
C HIS A 11 15.97 -30.28 29.61
N GLY A 12 16.79 -29.35 30.05
CA GLY A 12 16.83 -27.97 29.50
C GLY A 12 17.38 -28.01 28.08
N SER A 13 16.49 -27.88 27.09
CA SER A 13 16.88 -27.58 25.73
C SER A 13 17.20 -26.07 25.66
N THR A 14 18.47 -25.75 25.65
CA THR A 14 18.96 -24.40 25.47
C THR A 14 18.82 -24.00 24.00
N TYR A 15 17.79 -23.21 23.67
CA TYR A 15 17.65 -22.58 22.35
C TYR A 15 18.66 -21.43 22.19
N ILE A 16 19.91 -21.75 21.91
CA ILE A 16 20.98 -20.76 21.64
C ILE A 16 20.96 -20.28 20.17
N GLY A 17 20.10 -20.84 19.32
CA GLY A 17 20.10 -20.55 17.88
C GLY A 17 19.35 -19.28 17.41
N CYS A 18 18.42 -18.75 18.22
CA CYS A 18 17.51 -17.70 17.73
C CYS A 18 18.11 -16.31 17.55
N PRO A 19 18.94 -15.75 18.46
CA PRO A 19 19.45 -14.38 18.31
C PRO A 19 20.52 -14.27 17.21
N LEU A 20 21.31 -15.30 16.97
CA LEU A 20 22.32 -15.29 15.89
C LEU A 20 21.69 -15.37 14.49
N LEU A 21 20.61 -16.14 14.35
CA LEU A 21 19.88 -16.22 13.08
C LEU A 21 19.18 -14.90 12.75
N VAL A 22 18.57 -14.24 13.74
CA VAL A 22 17.94 -12.92 13.60
C VAL A 22 18.98 -11.86 13.28
N ALA A 23 20.14 -11.87 13.94
CA ALA A 23 21.24 -10.95 13.65
C ALA A 23 21.85 -11.19 12.26
N LEU A 24 21.95 -12.44 11.79
CA LEU A 24 22.45 -12.77 10.46
C LEU A 24 21.48 -12.33 9.37
N ILE A 25 20.19 -12.54 9.56
CA ILE A 25 19.12 -12.08 8.65
C ILE A 25 19.11 -10.54 8.60
N ALA A 26 19.19 -9.86 9.74
CA ALA A 26 19.26 -8.41 9.80
C ALA A 26 20.50 -7.87 9.06
N THR A 27 21.68 -8.48 9.24
CA THR A 27 22.91 -8.06 8.54
C THR A 27 22.84 -8.30 7.02
N LEU A 28 22.19 -9.39 6.57
CA LEU A 28 22.01 -9.63 5.14
C LEU A 28 21.10 -8.58 4.47
N PHE A 29 20.04 -8.14 5.17
CA PHE A 29 19.14 -7.11 4.65
C PHE A 29 19.78 -5.71 4.58
N PHE A 30 20.73 -5.39 5.47
CA PHE A 30 21.46 -4.11 5.44
C PHE A 30 22.56 -4.04 4.36
N SER A 31 22.90 -5.15 3.73
CA SER A 31 24.04 -5.22 2.80
C SER A 31 23.67 -5.15 1.32
N ILE A 32 22.39 -5.06 0.97
CA ILE A 32 21.93 -5.00 -0.41
C ILE A 32 21.72 -3.52 -0.77
N PRO A 33 22.53 -2.91 -1.66
CA PRO A 33 22.23 -1.59 -2.19
C PRO A 33 20.97 -1.69 -3.05
N CYS A 34 19.84 -1.29 -2.50
CA CYS A 34 18.59 -1.18 -3.27
C CYS A 34 18.65 0.07 -4.14
N VAL A 35 18.71 -0.10 -5.45
CA VAL A 35 18.28 0.94 -6.38
C VAL A 35 16.76 0.98 -6.26
N SER A 36 16.25 1.95 -5.50
CA SER A 36 14.82 2.16 -5.36
C SER A 36 14.32 2.97 -6.55
N ILE A 37 13.50 2.36 -7.38
CA ILE A 37 12.66 3.09 -8.35
C ILE A 37 11.34 3.31 -7.62
N ALA A 38 11.09 4.54 -7.15
CA ALA A 38 9.91 4.87 -6.37
C ALA A 38 8.66 4.89 -7.25
N GLY A 39 7.70 4.02 -6.98
CA GLY A 39 6.32 4.12 -7.48
C GLY A 39 5.55 5.15 -6.64
N GLY A 40 5.67 6.45 -6.96
CA GLY A 40 5.22 7.56 -6.12
C GLY A 40 3.71 7.77 -5.98
N LEU A 41 2.87 6.93 -6.59
CA LEU A 41 1.41 7.11 -6.58
C LEU A 41 0.67 6.18 -5.63
N TYR A 42 1.36 5.20 -5.03
CA TYR A 42 0.74 4.26 -4.11
C TYR A 42 0.75 4.80 -2.69
N LEU A 43 -0.43 4.96 -2.09
CA LEU A 43 -0.55 5.37 -0.69
C LEU A 43 -0.18 4.20 0.24
N ASN A 44 0.44 4.51 1.37
CA ASN A 44 0.64 3.57 2.47
C ASN A 44 -0.27 3.90 3.68
N GLU A 45 -0.92 5.05 3.65
CA GLU A 45 -1.76 5.63 4.69
C GLU A 45 -3.22 5.26 4.47
N PHE A 46 -3.61 4.05 4.87
CA PHE A 46 -4.97 3.53 4.61
C PHE A 46 -5.99 3.82 5.72
N GLY A 47 -5.62 4.59 6.74
CA GLY A 47 -6.49 4.82 7.90
C GLY A 47 -6.71 3.57 8.77
N THR A 48 -5.96 2.49 8.56
CA THR A 48 -6.04 1.26 9.34
C THR A 48 -5.19 1.33 10.61
N PRO A 49 -5.40 0.47 11.61
CA PRO A 49 -4.61 0.47 12.85
C PRO A 49 -3.09 0.35 12.63
N SER A 50 -2.65 -0.23 11.48
CA SER A 50 -1.23 -0.31 11.11
C SER A 50 -0.55 1.06 10.94
N MET A 51 -1.31 2.14 10.68
CA MET A 51 -0.75 3.50 10.64
C MET A 51 -0.09 3.92 11.96
N GLY A 52 -0.62 3.47 13.10
CA GLY A 52 -0.06 3.77 14.42
C GLY A 52 1.38 3.24 14.62
N VAL A 53 1.82 2.33 13.75
CA VAL A 53 3.16 1.75 13.73
C VAL A 53 3.84 1.93 12.37
N ALA A 54 3.44 2.94 11.60
CA ALA A 54 3.96 3.25 10.26
C ALA A 54 3.94 2.04 9.29
N GLY A 55 2.91 1.19 9.37
CA GLY A 55 2.76 0.00 8.54
C GLY A 55 3.69 -1.17 8.91
N ALA A 56 4.52 -1.01 9.97
CA ALA A 56 5.41 -2.09 10.40
C ALA A 56 4.62 -3.34 10.81
N GLY A 57 4.97 -4.48 10.22
CA GLY A 57 4.30 -5.75 10.51
C GLY A 57 2.89 -5.90 9.91
N ALA A 58 2.37 -4.93 9.14
CA ALA A 58 0.98 -4.91 8.67
C ALA A 58 0.53 -6.23 8.01
N ASN A 59 1.41 -6.87 7.24
CA ASN A 59 1.11 -8.11 6.54
C ASN A 59 1.22 -9.37 7.44
N ALA A 60 1.67 -9.22 8.71
CA ALA A 60 1.82 -10.32 9.67
C ALA A 60 0.94 -10.17 10.92
N VAL A 61 0.54 -8.95 11.28
CA VAL A 61 -0.25 -8.67 12.51
C VAL A 61 -1.58 -9.39 12.49
N ALA A 62 -2.37 -9.28 11.43
CA ALA A 62 -3.63 -9.98 11.20
C ALA A 62 -4.55 -9.99 12.44
N SER A 63 -4.81 -8.80 13.01
CA SER A 63 -5.59 -8.62 14.25
C SER A 63 -7.02 -8.13 14.03
N ASP A 64 -7.32 -7.65 12.83
CA ASP A 64 -8.61 -7.05 12.47
C ASP A 64 -8.92 -7.23 10.98
N ALA A 65 -10.13 -6.80 10.53
CA ALA A 65 -10.61 -7.03 9.18
C ALA A 65 -9.76 -6.36 8.08
N SER A 66 -8.89 -5.37 8.40
CA SER A 66 -7.99 -4.77 7.42
C SER A 66 -6.96 -5.75 6.85
N THR A 67 -6.79 -6.92 7.51
CA THR A 67 -5.96 -8.00 6.97
C THR A 67 -6.47 -8.51 5.61
N SER A 68 -7.77 -8.35 5.29
CA SER A 68 -8.32 -8.67 3.96
C SER A 68 -7.64 -7.90 2.83
N PHE A 69 -7.08 -6.72 3.14
CA PHE A 69 -6.26 -5.93 2.22
C PHE A 69 -4.77 -6.16 2.42
N HIS A 70 -4.27 -6.02 3.66
CA HIS A 70 -2.84 -6.09 3.94
C HIS A 70 -2.24 -7.47 3.64
N ASN A 71 -2.93 -8.55 4.01
CA ASN A 71 -2.56 -9.93 3.72
C ASN A 71 -3.80 -10.83 3.83
N PRO A 72 -4.45 -11.20 2.73
CA PRO A 72 -5.63 -12.05 2.77
C PRO A 72 -5.47 -13.35 3.56
N ALA A 73 -4.25 -13.94 3.56
CA ALA A 73 -3.98 -15.14 4.36
C ALA A 73 -4.21 -14.92 5.86
N GLY A 74 -4.04 -13.68 6.35
CA GLY A 74 -4.27 -13.31 7.74
C GLY A 74 -5.73 -13.40 8.18
N MET A 75 -6.68 -13.43 7.24
CA MET A 75 -8.10 -13.59 7.57
C MET A 75 -8.39 -14.88 8.35
N THR A 76 -7.54 -15.92 8.20
CA THR A 76 -7.68 -17.17 8.95
C THR A 76 -7.58 -16.98 10.47
N ARG A 77 -6.94 -15.89 10.93
CA ARG A 77 -6.82 -15.54 12.34
C ARG A 77 -8.06 -14.86 12.91
N ILE A 78 -8.90 -14.28 12.05
CA ILE A 78 -10.11 -13.56 12.48
C ILE A 78 -11.14 -14.56 12.97
N LYS A 79 -11.59 -14.36 14.21
CA LYS A 79 -12.59 -15.21 14.85
C LYS A 79 -13.99 -14.66 14.54
N GLY A 80 -14.80 -15.47 13.85
CA GLY A 80 -16.15 -15.09 13.47
C GLY A 80 -16.17 -14.13 12.27
N ASN A 81 -17.09 -13.17 12.29
CA ASN A 81 -17.25 -12.18 11.24
C ASN A 81 -16.84 -10.81 11.78
N GLU A 82 -16.15 -10.04 10.97
CA GLU A 82 -15.69 -8.71 11.36
C GLU A 82 -15.89 -7.72 10.22
N LEU A 83 -16.41 -6.54 10.57
CA LEU A 83 -16.57 -5.39 9.70
C LEU A 83 -15.81 -4.21 10.30
N MET A 84 -14.99 -3.55 9.51
CA MET A 84 -14.27 -2.35 9.90
C MET A 84 -14.43 -1.27 8.82
N GLY A 85 -14.62 -0.03 9.24
CA GLY A 85 -14.63 1.14 8.38
C GLY A 85 -13.57 2.14 8.84
N THR A 86 -12.90 2.79 7.91
CA THR A 86 -11.93 3.84 8.17
C THR A 86 -12.22 5.06 7.32
N ALA A 87 -11.95 6.25 7.86
CA ALA A 87 -12.02 7.51 7.13
C ALA A 87 -10.91 8.43 7.64
N GLY A 88 -10.26 9.14 6.74
CA GLY A 88 -9.18 10.06 7.04
C GLY A 88 -9.02 11.11 5.97
N LEU A 89 -8.17 12.08 6.26
CA LEU A 89 -7.72 13.11 5.31
C LEU A 89 -6.20 13.08 5.29
N LEU A 90 -5.64 12.91 4.11
CA LEU A 90 -4.22 13.12 3.86
C LEU A 90 -4.03 14.60 3.49
N ASN A 91 -3.19 15.31 4.25
CA ASN A 91 -2.75 16.66 3.90
C ASN A 91 -1.30 16.57 3.42
N ALA A 92 -1.10 16.72 2.12
CA ALA A 92 0.23 16.71 1.53
C ALA A 92 0.81 18.13 1.48
N THR A 93 2.10 18.25 1.74
CA THR A 93 2.91 19.44 1.44
C THR A 93 3.89 19.05 0.35
N VAL A 94 3.79 19.70 -0.81
CA VAL A 94 4.65 19.43 -1.97
C VAL A 94 5.20 20.76 -2.45
N GLU A 95 6.50 20.95 -2.28
CA GLU A 95 7.22 22.16 -2.67
C GLU A 95 8.27 21.80 -3.71
N PHE A 96 8.40 22.63 -4.74
CA PHE A 96 9.40 22.48 -5.78
C PHE A 96 10.45 23.58 -5.61
N ASP A 97 11.72 23.22 -5.56
CA ASP A 97 12.85 24.14 -5.52
C ASP A 97 13.52 24.18 -6.90
N PRO A 98 13.30 25.25 -7.71
CA PRO A 98 13.89 25.36 -9.04
C PRO A 98 15.40 25.56 -8.94
N ASP A 99 16.18 24.73 -9.67
CA ASP A 99 17.62 24.91 -9.82
C ASP A 99 17.92 26.15 -10.71
N SER A 100 19.13 26.71 -10.53
CA SER A 100 19.65 27.82 -11.35
C SER A 100 19.68 27.52 -12.85
N ASP A 101 19.75 26.23 -13.21
CA ASP A 101 19.81 25.75 -14.59
C ASP A 101 18.42 25.43 -15.18
N THR A 102 17.34 25.74 -14.45
CA THR A 102 15.96 25.52 -14.92
C THR A 102 15.67 26.43 -16.13
N PRO A 103 15.38 25.85 -17.31
CA PRO A 103 15.38 26.60 -18.58
C PRO A 103 14.13 27.48 -18.76
N ILE A 104 13.10 27.28 -17.93
CA ILE A 104 11.81 27.95 -18.04
C ILE A 104 11.67 28.94 -16.89
N SER A 105 11.44 30.21 -17.22
CA SER A 105 11.18 31.24 -16.21
C SER A 105 9.80 31.02 -15.56
N GLY A 106 9.74 31.16 -14.23
CA GLY A 106 8.50 31.02 -13.46
C GLY A 106 8.79 31.01 -11.98
N GLY A 107 7.76 30.92 -11.16
CA GLY A 107 7.86 30.70 -9.73
C GLY A 107 8.12 29.24 -9.38
N ASP A 108 8.27 28.97 -8.08
CA ASP A 108 8.41 27.63 -7.50
C ASP A 108 7.05 26.87 -7.39
N GLY A 109 5.92 27.58 -7.59
CA GLY A 109 4.58 27.02 -7.43
C GLY A 109 4.12 26.95 -5.96
N GLY A 110 4.93 27.38 -5.00
CA GLY A 110 4.59 27.35 -3.58
C GLY A 110 4.33 25.93 -3.06
N ASN A 111 3.39 25.81 -2.12
CA ASN A 111 2.91 24.49 -1.71
C ASN A 111 1.79 24.02 -2.64
N ALA A 112 2.12 23.10 -3.54
CA ALA A 112 1.17 22.52 -4.48
C ALA A 112 0.33 21.38 -3.88
N GLY A 113 0.71 20.87 -2.71
CA GLY A 113 0.00 19.77 -2.06
C GLY A 113 -1.38 20.17 -1.54
N GLY A 114 -2.34 19.25 -1.65
CA GLY A 114 -3.73 19.44 -1.23
C GLY A 114 -4.21 18.42 -0.22
N LEU A 115 -5.52 18.41 -0.01
CA LEU A 115 -6.23 17.46 0.85
C LEU A 115 -6.79 16.32 -0.01
N ALA A 116 -6.43 15.08 0.33
CA ALA A 116 -7.00 13.89 -0.29
C ALA A 116 -7.80 13.06 0.73
N PRO A 117 -9.04 12.64 0.42
CA PRO A 117 -9.80 11.77 1.28
C PRO A 117 -9.24 10.35 1.23
N ILE A 118 -9.16 9.70 2.40
CA ILE A 118 -8.83 8.28 2.54
C ILE A 118 -10.04 7.58 3.14
N ILE A 119 -10.57 6.60 2.41
CA ILE A 119 -11.73 5.84 2.84
C ILE A 119 -11.39 4.35 2.71
N GLY A 120 -11.74 3.56 3.72
CA GLY A 120 -11.58 2.12 3.70
C GLY A 120 -12.76 1.41 4.37
N GLY A 121 -13.26 0.36 3.72
CA GLY A 121 -14.22 -0.58 4.27
C GLY A 121 -13.66 -1.99 4.13
N PHE A 122 -13.69 -2.79 5.20
CA PHE A 122 -13.10 -4.12 5.25
C PHE A 122 -14.08 -5.09 5.89
N TYR A 123 -14.24 -6.24 5.28
CA TYR A 123 -15.11 -7.28 5.79
C TYR A 123 -14.44 -8.65 5.71
N VAL A 124 -14.56 -9.42 6.77
CA VAL A 124 -14.13 -10.82 6.84
C VAL A 124 -15.29 -11.67 7.32
N HIS A 125 -15.57 -12.75 6.62
CA HIS A 125 -16.58 -13.72 6.95
C HIS A 125 -15.99 -15.13 7.09
N SER A 126 -16.29 -15.78 8.22
CA SER A 126 -15.85 -17.15 8.47
C SER A 126 -16.85 -18.13 7.88
N LEU A 127 -16.46 -18.83 6.81
CA LEU A 127 -17.22 -19.93 6.23
C LEU A 127 -17.05 -21.23 7.04
N SER A 128 -15.85 -21.43 7.59
CA SER A 128 -15.52 -22.53 8.48
C SER A 128 -14.27 -22.19 9.31
N ASP A 129 -13.77 -23.10 10.11
CA ASP A 129 -12.52 -22.91 10.86
C ASP A 129 -11.33 -22.65 9.91
N LYS A 130 -11.31 -23.28 8.73
CA LYS A 130 -10.22 -23.19 7.76
C LYS A 130 -10.45 -22.23 6.61
N TRP A 131 -11.69 -21.94 6.25
CA TRP A 131 -12.02 -21.10 5.10
C TRP A 131 -12.60 -19.77 5.53
N LYS A 132 -12.01 -18.70 5.02
CA LYS A 132 -12.49 -17.33 5.19
C LYS A 132 -12.68 -16.69 3.83
N VAL A 133 -13.65 -15.81 3.72
CA VAL A 133 -13.81 -14.89 2.59
C VAL A 133 -13.77 -13.47 3.13
N GLY A 134 -13.25 -12.59 2.33
CA GLY A 134 -13.17 -11.17 2.65
C GLY A 134 -13.46 -10.30 1.46
N ALA A 135 -13.75 -9.07 1.74
CA ALA A 135 -13.81 -8.02 0.74
C ALA A 135 -13.38 -6.71 1.37
N ASN A 136 -12.70 -5.89 0.60
CA ASN A 136 -12.44 -4.52 1.00
C ASN A 136 -12.69 -3.56 -0.16
N LEU A 137 -12.98 -2.33 0.18
CA LEU A 137 -13.07 -1.19 -0.71
C LEU A 137 -12.22 -0.09 -0.12
N ILE A 138 -11.20 0.37 -0.85
CA ILE A 138 -10.17 1.24 -0.28
C ILE A 138 -9.60 2.20 -1.32
N THR A 139 -9.27 3.43 -0.90
CA THR A 139 -8.47 4.37 -1.67
C THR A 139 -7.01 3.93 -1.63
N ILE A 140 -6.43 3.47 -2.75
CA ILE A 140 -5.02 3.06 -2.80
C ILE A 140 -4.11 4.08 -3.47
N SER A 141 -4.68 5.01 -4.23
CA SER A 141 -3.96 6.12 -4.84
C SER A 141 -4.82 7.37 -4.82
N ALA A 142 -4.22 8.47 -4.40
CA ALA A 142 -4.82 9.79 -4.47
C ALA A 142 -3.71 10.83 -4.62
N ALA A 143 -3.86 11.75 -5.56
CA ALA A 143 -3.00 12.89 -5.75
C ALA A 143 -3.87 14.12 -5.94
N VAL A 144 -3.57 15.18 -5.21
CA VAL A 144 -4.17 16.49 -5.38
C VAL A 144 -3.03 17.51 -5.35
N LEU A 145 -2.65 18.00 -6.52
CA LEU A 145 -1.55 18.93 -6.71
C LEU A 145 -2.05 20.14 -7.49
N ASP A 146 -1.73 21.35 -7.02
CA ASP A 146 -2.00 22.61 -7.69
C ASP A 146 -0.78 23.54 -7.55
N TYR A 147 0.02 23.63 -8.61
CA TYR A 147 1.20 24.48 -8.69
C TYR A 147 0.88 25.90 -9.18
N GLY A 148 -0.35 26.12 -9.61
CA GLY A 148 -0.74 27.37 -10.26
C GLY A 148 -0.19 27.54 -11.68
N ASP A 149 -0.61 28.63 -12.32
CA ASP A 149 -0.39 28.85 -13.75
C ASP A 149 1.01 29.39 -14.11
N ASP A 150 1.75 29.95 -13.15
CA ASP A 150 2.98 30.74 -13.42
C ASP A 150 4.25 30.05 -12.92
N TRP A 151 4.18 28.79 -12.50
CA TRP A 151 5.34 28.08 -12.02
C TRP A 151 6.23 27.55 -13.17
N THR A 152 7.47 27.25 -12.85
CA THR A 152 8.49 26.90 -13.85
C THR A 152 8.20 25.60 -14.61
N GLY A 153 7.47 24.65 -14.00
CA GLY A 153 7.05 23.40 -14.61
C GLY A 153 5.68 23.41 -15.28
N ARG A 154 5.05 24.56 -15.51
CA ARG A 154 3.67 24.69 -16.03
C ARG A 154 3.38 23.97 -17.33
N TYR A 155 4.41 23.70 -18.16
CA TYR A 155 4.25 22.94 -19.41
C TYR A 155 4.24 21.42 -19.20
N LEU A 156 4.55 20.95 -17.98
CA LEU A 156 4.41 19.55 -17.58
C LEU A 156 3.07 19.34 -16.89
N SER A 157 2.74 20.18 -15.92
CA SER A 157 1.49 20.14 -15.18
C SER A 157 1.30 21.45 -14.43
N THR A 158 0.08 21.97 -14.35
CA THR A 158 -0.32 23.03 -13.42
C THR A 158 -1.18 22.49 -12.31
N GLU A 159 -2.03 21.50 -12.62
CA GLU A 159 -2.92 20.84 -11.68
C GLU A 159 -2.97 19.35 -11.99
N VAL A 160 -3.00 18.50 -10.95
CA VAL A 160 -3.25 17.06 -11.06
C VAL A 160 -4.21 16.67 -9.95
N SER A 161 -5.33 16.06 -10.31
CA SER A 161 -6.24 15.39 -9.40
C SER A 161 -6.40 13.95 -9.86
N MET A 162 -6.02 13.01 -9.02
CA MET A 162 -6.22 11.58 -9.27
C MET A 162 -6.82 10.95 -8.01
N LEU A 163 -7.89 10.20 -8.19
CA LEU A 163 -8.49 9.42 -7.12
C LEU A 163 -8.77 8.01 -7.62
N SER A 164 -8.38 7.00 -6.83
CA SER A 164 -8.72 5.62 -7.13
C SER A 164 -9.44 4.95 -5.97
N MET A 165 -10.37 4.05 -6.32
CA MET A 165 -11.08 3.18 -5.37
C MET A 165 -10.91 1.74 -5.84
N THR A 166 -10.37 0.89 -4.97
CA THR A 166 -10.13 -0.53 -5.30
C THR A 166 -11.04 -1.42 -4.48
N PHE A 167 -11.82 -2.22 -5.17
CA PHE A 167 -12.56 -3.35 -4.61
C PHE A 167 -11.72 -4.62 -4.70
N TYR A 168 -11.49 -5.27 -3.56
CA TYR A 168 -10.64 -6.45 -3.48
C TYR A 168 -11.36 -7.59 -2.73
N PRO A 169 -12.18 -8.40 -3.43
CA PRO A 169 -12.71 -9.65 -2.89
C PRO A 169 -11.58 -10.68 -2.77
N SER A 170 -11.57 -11.42 -1.67
CA SER A 170 -10.49 -12.36 -1.40
C SER A 170 -10.98 -13.61 -0.66
N VAL A 171 -10.21 -14.67 -0.77
CA VAL A 171 -10.41 -15.92 -0.05
C VAL A 171 -9.13 -16.29 0.69
N ALA A 172 -9.26 -16.90 1.87
CA ALA A 172 -8.15 -17.46 2.63
C ALA A 172 -8.43 -18.88 3.05
N TYR A 173 -7.37 -19.67 3.08
CA TYR A 173 -7.41 -21.06 3.49
C TYR A 173 -6.26 -21.38 4.46
N GLN A 174 -6.60 -21.92 5.62
CA GLN A 174 -5.64 -22.46 6.57
C GLN A 174 -5.22 -23.88 6.15
N VAL A 175 -4.03 -23.99 5.55
CA VAL A 175 -3.48 -25.26 5.05
C VAL A 175 -3.24 -26.22 6.20
N ASN A 176 -2.59 -25.71 7.25
CA ASN A 176 -2.29 -26.42 8.50
C ASN A 176 -2.12 -25.41 9.65
N ASP A 177 -1.67 -25.87 10.82
CA ASP A 177 -1.58 -25.07 12.04
C ASP A 177 -0.54 -23.92 11.94
N TRP A 178 0.37 -23.97 10.98
CA TRP A 178 1.43 -22.98 10.83
C TRP A 178 1.41 -22.22 9.49
N LEU A 179 0.59 -22.61 8.49
CA LEU A 179 0.54 -22.00 7.17
C LEU A 179 -0.88 -21.67 6.74
N SER A 180 -1.10 -20.43 6.39
CA SER A 180 -2.30 -19.96 5.72
C SER A 180 -1.93 -19.30 4.39
N LEU A 181 -2.79 -19.45 3.39
CA LEU A 181 -2.69 -18.83 2.07
C LEU A 181 -3.96 -18.06 1.78
N GLY A 182 -3.85 -17.00 0.99
CA GLY A 182 -5.01 -16.22 0.59
C GLY A 182 -4.72 -15.36 -0.64
N GLY A 183 -5.77 -14.81 -1.24
CA GLY A 183 -5.65 -13.93 -2.38
C GLY A 183 -6.98 -13.70 -3.08
N GLY A 184 -6.95 -12.88 -4.12
CA GLY A 184 -8.11 -12.57 -4.94
C GLY A 184 -7.81 -11.53 -6.02
N PRO A 185 -8.78 -11.24 -6.89
CA PRO A 185 -8.70 -10.18 -7.88
C PRO A 185 -8.84 -8.80 -7.23
N GLN A 186 -8.24 -7.81 -7.85
CA GLN A 186 -8.42 -6.40 -7.53
C GLN A 186 -9.10 -5.71 -8.71
N ILE A 187 -10.11 -4.93 -8.43
CA ILE A 187 -10.88 -4.15 -9.41
C ILE A 187 -10.78 -2.69 -8.97
N MET A 188 -10.07 -1.89 -9.73
CA MET A 188 -9.82 -0.49 -9.42
C MET A 188 -10.56 0.41 -10.39
N TYR A 189 -11.35 1.32 -9.87
CA TYR A 189 -11.82 2.49 -10.60
C TYR A 189 -10.87 3.65 -10.29
N ALA A 190 -10.41 4.33 -11.32
CA ALA A 190 -9.57 5.50 -11.20
C ALA A 190 -10.12 6.64 -12.06
N ASP A 191 -10.05 7.86 -11.53
CA ASP A 191 -10.42 9.11 -12.18
C ASP A 191 -9.20 10.03 -12.20
N LEU A 192 -8.91 10.63 -13.34
CA LEU A 192 -7.77 11.52 -13.56
C LEU A 192 -8.23 12.81 -14.19
N ASP A 193 -7.88 13.93 -13.56
CA ASP A 193 -7.96 15.28 -14.09
C ASP A 193 -6.55 15.89 -14.06
N MET A 194 -6.04 16.33 -15.21
CA MET A 194 -4.72 16.93 -15.32
C MET A 194 -4.77 18.18 -16.20
N GLU A 195 -4.16 19.26 -15.71
CA GLU A 195 -4.03 20.50 -16.45
C GLU A 195 -2.55 20.88 -16.63
N ALA A 196 -2.25 21.49 -17.77
CA ALA A 196 -0.94 22.04 -18.10
C ALA A 196 -1.08 23.26 -18.98
N LYS A 197 0.01 24.01 -19.21
CA LYS A 197 0.07 25.05 -20.23
C LYS A 197 0.61 24.51 -21.54
N ALA A 198 0.07 24.98 -22.66
CA ALA A 198 0.64 24.67 -23.96
C ALA A 198 1.95 25.45 -24.18
N PRO A 199 3.04 24.77 -24.59
CA PRO A 199 4.28 25.46 -24.86
C PRO A 199 4.17 26.37 -26.10
N PRO A 200 5.05 27.40 -26.24
CA PRO A 200 5.12 28.20 -27.47
C PRO A 200 5.29 27.33 -28.73
N PRO A 201 4.70 27.70 -29.88
CA PRO A 201 4.09 29.01 -30.22
C PRO A 201 2.61 29.15 -29.84
N ASN A 202 1.99 28.19 -29.18
CA ASN A 202 0.56 28.17 -28.85
C ASN A 202 0.17 29.15 -27.70
N GLY A 203 1.15 29.85 -27.13
CA GLY A 203 0.92 31.02 -26.28
C GLY A 203 0.26 30.75 -24.94
N ASP A 204 0.82 29.83 -24.11
CA ASP A 204 0.32 29.51 -22.75
C ASP A 204 -1.18 29.14 -22.70
N GLY A 205 -1.72 28.61 -23.80
CA GLY A 205 -3.06 28.04 -23.81
C GLY A 205 -3.17 26.91 -22.78
N LYS A 206 -4.36 26.74 -22.18
CA LYS A 206 -4.62 25.67 -21.23
C LYS A 206 -4.78 24.34 -21.96
N VAL A 207 -4.06 23.33 -21.51
CA VAL A 207 -4.23 21.92 -21.92
C VAL A 207 -4.91 21.20 -20.78
N LYS A 208 -6.04 20.57 -21.04
CA LYS A 208 -6.74 19.73 -20.08
C LYS A 208 -6.81 18.30 -20.59
N ILE A 209 -6.51 17.34 -19.72
CA ILE A 209 -6.66 15.92 -19.95
C ILE A 209 -7.53 15.38 -18.82
N ASP A 210 -8.66 14.79 -19.16
CA ASP A 210 -9.58 14.19 -18.21
C ASP A 210 -9.99 12.81 -18.70
N GLY A 211 -10.15 11.84 -17.78
CA GLY A 211 -10.61 10.50 -18.11
C GLY A 211 -10.75 9.62 -16.87
N ASP A 212 -11.49 8.55 -17.04
CA ASP A 212 -11.67 7.51 -16.03
C ASP A 212 -11.50 6.11 -16.62
N ASP A 213 -11.11 5.15 -15.77
CA ASP A 213 -10.95 3.76 -16.20
C ASP A 213 -11.19 2.76 -15.07
N VAL A 214 -11.47 1.51 -15.48
CA VAL A 214 -11.55 0.35 -14.60
C VAL A 214 -10.43 -0.63 -14.92
N ALA A 215 -9.41 -0.64 -14.09
CA ALA A 215 -8.25 -1.51 -14.24
C ALA A 215 -8.30 -2.71 -13.28
N TYR A 216 -7.54 -3.74 -13.61
CA TYR A 216 -7.56 -5.01 -12.90
C TYR A 216 -6.18 -5.43 -12.44
N GLY A 217 -6.14 -6.08 -11.28
CA GLY A 217 -4.96 -6.71 -10.74
C GLY A 217 -5.33 -7.89 -9.85
N PHE A 218 -4.36 -8.39 -9.11
CA PHE A 218 -4.59 -9.44 -8.12
C PHE A 218 -3.58 -9.33 -6.99
N GLY A 219 -3.97 -9.87 -5.83
CA GLY A 219 -3.10 -9.98 -4.68
C GLY A 219 -3.03 -11.42 -4.17
N LEU A 220 -1.86 -11.82 -3.70
CA LEU A 220 -1.59 -13.12 -3.08
C LEU A 220 -0.93 -12.89 -1.74
N GLY A 221 -1.25 -13.73 -0.77
CA GLY A 221 -0.69 -13.67 0.57
C GLY A 221 -0.40 -15.04 1.15
N ALA A 222 0.63 -15.08 1.98
CA ALA A 222 0.94 -16.21 2.85
C ALA A 222 1.19 -15.70 4.26
N LEU A 223 0.73 -16.45 5.26
CA LEU A 223 1.01 -16.20 6.66
C LEU A 223 1.61 -17.48 7.26
N VAL A 224 2.80 -17.35 7.85
CA VAL A 224 3.54 -18.41 8.50
C VAL A 224 3.57 -18.14 10.01
N GLU A 225 2.98 -19.01 10.81
CA GLU A 225 2.89 -18.91 12.25
C GLU A 225 3.84 -19.92 12.90
N LEU A 226 5.03 -19.47 13.32
CA LEU A 226 6.02 -20.33 13.97
C LEU A 226 5.61 -20.65 15.42
N SER A 227 4.83 -19.78 16.03
CA SER A 227 4.24 -19.93 17.36
C SER A 227 3.11 -18.92 17.54
N GLU A 228 2.36 -19.01 18.63
CA GLU A 228 1.34 -18.00 18.97
C GLU A 228 1.88 -16.56 19.00
N ARG A 229 3.18 -16.41 19.32
CA ARG A 229 3.88 -15.11 19.48
C ARG A 229 4.73 -14.69 18.30
N THR A 230 4.94 -15.57 17.31
CA THR A 230 5.87 -15.30 16.20
C THR A 230 5.25 -15.68 14.88
N ARG A 231 5.13 -14.71 13.96
CA ARG A 231 4.60 -14.95 12.63
C ARG A 231 5.22 -14.03 11.58
N PHE A 232 5.19 -14.50 10.34
CA PHE A 232 5.69 -13.79 9.17
C PHE A 232 4.61 -13.77 8.09
N GLY A 233 4.47 -12.63 7.45
CA GLY A 233 3.58 -12.44 6.31
C GLY A 233 4.38 -12.16 5.05
N LEU A 234 4.00 -12.80 3.94
CA LEU A 234 4.49 -12.52 2.60
C LEU A 234 3.29 -12.10 1.75
N VAL A 235 3.42 -11.00 1.04
CA VAL A 235 2.39 -10.49 0.14
C VAL A 235 3.02 -10.12 -1.19
N TYR A 236 2.34 -10.48 -2.25
CA TYR A 236 2.54 -9.98 -3.61
C TYR A 236 1.27 -9.30 -4.09
N GLN A 237 1.40 -8.12 -4.64
CA GLN A 237 0.35 -7.48 -5.42
C GLN A 237 0.89 -7.20 -6.83
N SER A 238 0.08 -7.54 -7.83
CA SER A 238 0.40 -7.25 -9.22
C SER A 238 0.34 -5.76 -9.48
N GLU A 239 0.97 -5.32 -10.54
CA GLU A 239 0.70 -4.00 -11.11
C GLU A 239 -0.77 -3.84 -11.47
N ILE A 240 -1.25 -2.62 -11.41
CA ILE A 240 -2.57 -2.20 -11.91
C ILE A 240 -2.31 -1.00 -12.82
N GLU A 241 -2.77 -1.08 -14.06
CA GLU A 241 -2.51 -0.08 -15.09
C GLU A 241 -3.84 0.46 -15.64
N PRO A 242 -4.41 1.52 -15.03
CA PRO A 242 -5.51 2.24 -15.65
C PRO A 242 -5.05 2.94 -16.93
N GLU A 243 -5.91 2.87 -17.93
CA GLU A 243 -5.74 3.44 -19.26
C GLU A 243 -6.86 4.47 -19.47
N PHE A 244 -6.53 5.73 -19.20
CA PHE A 244 -7.50 6.82 -19.27
C PHE A 244 -7.73 7.22 -20.71
N ASP A 245 -8.89 6.86 -21.24
CA ASP A 245 -9.40 7.34 -22.52
C ASP A 245 -10.07 8.70 -22.28
N GLY A 246 -9.39 9.76 -22.62
CA GLY A 246 -9.86 11.11 -22.35
C GLY A 246 -9.75 12.06 -23.55
N ASP A 247 -10.19 13.29 -23.33
CA ASP A 247 -10.09 14.36 -24.29
C ASP A 247 -9.00 15.35 -23.89
N THR A 248 -8.03 15.58 -24.77
CA THR A 248 -7.13 16.74 -24.65
C THR A 248 -7.78 17.96 -25.29
N LYS A 249 -8.00 18.99 -24.49
CA LYS A 249 -8.56 20.29 -24.93
C LYS A 249 -7.50 21.37 -24.82
N ILE A 250 -7.16 22.00 -25.95
CA ILE A 250 -6.21 23.12 -25.98
C ILE A 250 -7.00 24.41 -26.18
N SER A 251 -7.03 25.24 -25.14
CA SER A 251 -7.66 26.58 -25.19
C SER A 251 -6.86 27.49 -26.10
N GLY A 252 -7.54 28.36 -26.85
CA GLY A 252 -6.97 29.29 -27.81
C GLY A 252 -7.21 28.84 -29.23
N PRO A 253 -6.54 27.85 -29.80
CA PRO A 253 -6.85 27.35 -31.14
C PRO A 253 -8.13 26.49 -31.19
N GLY A 254 -8.72 26.10 -30.05
CA GLY A 254 -9.94 25.27 -30.02
C GLY A 254 -9.69 23.87 -30.54
N ILE A 255 -8.53 23.28 -30.27
CA ILE A 255 -8.20 21.92 -30.68
C ILE A 255 -8.70 20.94 -29.60
N GLU A 256 -9.46 19.95 -30.02
CA GLU A 256 -9.84 18.80 -29.22
C GLU A 256 -9.28 17.56 -29.91
N ALA A 257 -8.65 16.68 -29.15
CA ALA A 257 -8.10 15.43 -29.64
C ALA A 257 -8.27 14.34 -28.57
N GLY A 258 -8.67 13.15 -28.97
CA GLY A 258 -8.63 11.98 -28.09
C GLY A 258 -7.19 11.72 -27.64
N THR A 259 -7.01 11.39 -26.37
CA THR A 259 -5.69 11.13 -25.77
C THR A 259 -5.82 9.93 -24.84
N ASP A 260 -4.97 8.94 -25.06
CA ASP A 260 -4.84 7.80 -24.19
C ASP A 260 -3.66 8.04 -23.23
N THR A 261 -3.92 8.00 -21.93
CA THR A 261 -2.90 8.17 -20.91
C THR A 261 -2.88 6.95 -19.99
N LYS A 262 -1.70 6.35 -19.79
CA LYS A 262 -1.53 5.19 -18.90
C LYS A 262 -0.76 5.59 -17.65
N ILE A 263 -1.25 5.13 -16.51
CA ILE A 263 -0.57 5.29 -15.23
C ILE A 263 -0.40 3.92 -14.60
N THR A 264 0.85 3.47 -14.42
CA THR A 264 1.13 2.18 -13.82
C THR A 264 1.32 2.31 -12.32
N LEU A 265 0.42 1.70 -11.52
CA LEU A 265 0.67 1.43 -10.11
C LEU A 265 1.54 0.18 -10.03
N ALA A 266 2.78 0.34 -9.57
CA ALA A 266 3.78 -0.70 -9.59
C ALA A 266 3.39 -1.93 -8.74
N GLN A 267 3.75 -3.11 -9.24
CA GLN A 267 3.70 -4.33 -8.43
C GLN A 267 4.63 -4.23 -7.23
N PHE A 268 4.33 -4.98 -6.19
CA PHE A 268 5.22 -5.08 -5.05
C PHE A 268 5.19 -6.44 -4.35
N VAL A 269 6.31 -6.76 -3.71
CA VAL A 269 6.44 -7.83 -2.74
C VAL A 269 6.74 -7.21 -1.38
N LYS A 270 6.00 -7.59 -0.34
CA LYS A 270 6.27 -7.17 1.04
C LYS A 270 6.42 -8.39 1.95
N ILE A 271 7.44 -8.37 2.80
CA ILE A 271 7.66 -9.35 3.86
C ILE A 271 7.53 -8.62 5.18
N SER A 272 6.66 -9.10 6.04
CA SER A 272 6.45 -8.55 7.38
C SER A 272 6.73 -9.59 8.45
N GLY A 273 7.25 -9.12 9.58
CA GLY A 273 7.45 -9.92 10.78
C GLY A 273 6.72 -9.32 11.98
N TYR A 274 6.23 -10.21 12.83
CA TYR A 274 5.64 -9.88 14.13
C TYR A 274 6.16 -10.86 15.17
N HIS A 275 6.68 -10.33 16.29
CA HIS A 275 7.15 -11.14 17.40
C HIS A 275 6.85 -10.50 18.77
N GLU A 276 6.08 -11.18 19.61
CA GLU A 276 5.83 -10.77 20.98
C GLU A 276 6.99 -11.18 21.88
N LEU A 277 7.73 -10.21 22.39
CA LEU A 277 8.77 -10.43 23.41
C LEU A 277 8.16 -10.82 24.76
N ASN A 278 7.06 -10.16 25.12
CA ASN A 278 6.27 -10.41 26.32
C ASN A 278 4.90 -9.73 26.18
N ASP A 279 4.05 -9.79 27.19
CA ASP A 279 2.68 -9.27 27.17
C ASP A 279 2.58 -7.72 27.00
N ARG A 280 3.72 -7.01 26.98
CA ARG A 280 3.76 -5.53 26.84
C ARG A 280 4.56 -5.06 25.63
N TRP A 281 5.43 -5.89 25.08
CA TRP A 281 6.35 -5.52 24.01
C TRP A 281 6.28 -6.48 22.84
N ALA A 282 6.13 -5.94 21.66
CA ALA A 282 6.23 -6.67 20.41
C ALA A 282 7.21 -5.97 19.46
N LEU A 283 7.90 -6.75 18.65
CA LEU A 283 8.72 -6.28 17.53
C LEU A 283 7.95 -6.48 16.24
N LEU A 284 7.91 -5.43 15.43
CA LEU A 284 7.26 -5.42 14.13
C LEU A 284 8.25 -4.88 13.09
N GLY A 285 8.15 -5.39 11.87
CA GLY A 285 8.94 -4.90 10.77
C GLY A 285 8.34 -5.30 9.43
N THR A 286 8.57 -4.46 8.41
CA THR A 286 8.18 -4.73 7.02
C THR A 286 9.32 -4.31 6.11
N VAL A 287 9.62 -5.15 5.14
CA VAL A 287 10.51 -4.85 4.01
C VAL A 287 9.72 -5.08 2.74
N GLY A 288 9.77 -4.12 1.84
CA GLY A 288 9.08 -4.18 0.55
C GLY A 288 10.03 -3.85 -0.61
N TRP A 289 9.70 -4.42 -1.75
CA TRP A 289 10.34 -4.14 -3.03
C TRP A 289 9.28 -4.07 -4.11
#